data_03997365787819666069c2abc3e02865
#
_entry.id   03997365787819666069c2abc3e02865
#
_cell.length_a   1.000
_cell.length_b   1.000
_cell.length_c   1.000
_cell.angle_alpha   90.00
_cell.angle_beta   90.00
_cell.angle_gamma   90.00
#
_symmetry.space_group_name_H-M   'P 1'
#
loop_
_entity.id
_entity.type
_entity.pdbx_description
1 polymer ?
#
loop_
_entity_poly.entity_id
_entity_poly.type
_entity_poly.pdbx_seq_one_letter_code
_entity_poly.pdbx_strand_id
1 'polypeptide(L)'
;LITGAKQLLNDKAKTVILTATSGDTGKAALEGFCDVTSTSIVVFYPKDGVSKIQERQMVTQRGKNVSVAAVRGNFDDAQTGVKHIFAEVKPTEKAELSSANSINIGRLAPQIIYYWYAWATLCRAGKINPTEPVNFSVPTGNFGDILAGYFAKCMGLPVGKLLCASNANNVLTEFLTTGRYDRRRPFYKTSSPSMDILVSSNLERLLYLASGGDAKMVAGKMQELDGQGWYP
;
A
#
# COMPACT_ATOMS: atom_id res chain seq x y z
N LEU A 1 12.93 -10.18 2.18
CA LEU A 1 13.62 -8.89 2.01
C LEU A 1 14.24 -8.42 3.33
N ILE A 2 13.46 -8.19 4.40
CA ILE A 2 13.97 -7.69 5.70
C ILE A 2 15.10 -8.56 6.22
N THR A 3 14.90 -9.88 6.30
CA THR A 3 15.92 -10.83 6.81
C THR A 3 17.20 -10.80 5.98
N GLY A 4 17.07 -10.78 4.64
CA GLY A 4 18.23 -10.70 3.75
C GLY A 4 18.97 -9.37 3.86
N ALA A 5 18.25 -8.25 3.98
CA ALA A 5 18.86 -6.93 4.18
C ALA A 5 19.63 -6.88 5.52
N LYS A 6 19.04 -7.39 6.60
CA LYS A 6 19.71 -7.46 7.91
C LYS A 6 20.97 -8.30 7.89
N GLN A 7 20.94 -9.42 7.20
CA GLN A 7 22.13 -10.26 7.03
C GLN A 7 23.24 -9.54 6.26
N LEU A 8 22.90 -8.88 5.14
CA LEU A 8 23.85 -8.13 4.33
C LEU A 8 24.47 -6.94 5.06
N LEU A 9 23.66 -6.25 5.88
CA LEU A 9 24.07 -5.06 6.64
C LEU A 9 24.66 -5.41 8.02
N ASN A 10 24.69 -6.70 8.40
CA ASN A 10 25.05 -7.16 9.75
C ASN A 10 24.23 -6.45 10.85
N ASP A 11 22.97 -6.11 10.54
CA ASP A 11 22.07 -5.41 11.46
C ASP A 11 21.42 -6.42 12.42
N LYS A 12 21.64 -6.21 13.72
CA LYS A 12 21.11 -7.05 14.81
C LYS A 12 19.86 -6.45 15.49
N ALA A 13 19.45 -5.25 15.12
CA ALA A 13 18.28 -4.61 15.69
C ALA A 13 17.01 -5.42 15.37
N LYS A 14 16.06 -5.45 16.30
CA LYS A 14 14.76 -6.08 16.09
C LYS A 14 13.87 -5.15 15.27
N THR A 15 13.30 -5.62 14.17
CA THR A 15 12.32 -4.84 13.39
C THR A 15 10.90 -5.07 13.95
N VAL A 16 10.26 -4.01 14.43
CA VAL A 16 8.86 -4.02 14.86
C VAL A 16 8.00 -3.46 13.73
N ILE A 17 7.14 -4.31 13.19
CA ILE A 17 6.30 -3.99 12.04
C ILE A 17 4.92 -3.59 12.54
N LEU A 18 4.52 -2.34 12.27
CA LEU A 18 3.21 -1.82 12.59
C LEU A 18 2.36 -1.76 11.33
N THR A 19 1.15 -2.31 11.39
CA THR A 19 0.25 -2.40 10.24
C THR A 19 -1.16 -2.00 10.66
N ALA A 20 -1.71 -0.96 10.05
CA ALA A 20 -3.14 -0.70 10.08
C ALA A 20 -3.81 -1.45 8.93
N THR A 21 -4.97 -2.06 9.16
CA THR A 21 -5.65 -2.85 8.12
C THR A 21 -7.16 -2.64 8.13
N SER A 22 -7.75 -2.71 6.94
CA SER A 22 -9.18 -2.87 6.73
C SER A 22 -9.57 -4.35 6.52
N GLY A 23 -8.63 -5.30 6.71
CA GLY A 23 -8.87 -6.74 6.64
C GLY A 23 -7.72 -7.53 6.00
N ASP A 24 -7.67 -7.63 4.68
CA ASP A 24 -6.80 -8.58 3.95
C ASP A 24 -5.30 -8.36 4.16
N THR A 25 -4.85 -7.11 4.15
CA THR A 25 -3.44 -6.76 4.38
C THR A 25 -2.96 -7.23 5.75
N GLY A 26 -3.81 -7.14 6.78
CA GLY A 26 -3.46 -7.55 8.14
C GLY A 26 -3.16 -9.03 8.23
N LYS A 27 -4.06 -9.88 7.68
CA LYS A 27 -3.84 -11.34 7.68
C LYS A 27 -2.61 -11.72 6.85
N ALA A 28 -2.45 -11.14 5.68
CA ALA A 28 -1.28 -11.41 4.82
C ALA A 28 0.04 -11.02 5.51
N ALA A 29 0.06 -9.88 6.20
CA ALA A 29 1.22 -9.43 6.95
C ALA A 29 1.53 -10.34 8.14
N LEU A 30 0.52 -10.72 8.93
CA LEU A 30 0.69 -11.66 10.04
C LEU A 30 1.28 -13.00 9.57
N GLU A 31 0.79 -13.56 8.47
CA GLU A 31 1.30 -14.80 7.89
C GLU A 31 2.73 -14.64 7.39
N GLY A 32 3.01 -13.57 6.64
CA GLY A 32 4.32 -13.33 6.03
C GLY A 32 5.44 -13.05 7.03
N PHE A 33 5.10 -12.55 8.23
CA PHE A 33 6.06 -12.27 9.30
C PHE A 33 6.00 -13.24 10.48
N CYS A 34 5.09 -14.21 10.44
CA CYS A 34 4.95 -15.22 11.48
C CYS A 34 6.27 -15.96 11.71
N ASP A 35 6.75 -15.91 12.95
CA ASP A 35 7.99 -16.55 13.42
C ASP A 35 9.26 -16.20 12.61
N VAL A 36 9.24 -15.09 11.84
CA VAL A 36 10.43 -14.58 11.16
C VAL A 36 11.40 -14.02 12.19
N THR A 37 12.64 -14.49 12.14
CA THR A 37 13.71 -14.10 13.07
C THR A 37 13.93 -12.59 13.09
N SER A 38 14.19 -12.04 14.27
CA SER A 38 14.46 -10.62 14.51
C SER A 38 13.32 -9.69 14.08
N THR A 39 12.09 -10.19 13.96
CA THR A 39 10.90 -9.39 13.68
C THR A 39 9.84 -9.55 14.77
N SER A 40 9.00 -8.53 14.90
CA SER A 40 7.70 -8.62 15.59
C SER A 40 6.70 -7.84 14.75
N ILE A 41 5.46 -8.30 14.72
CA ILE A 41 4.39 -7.61 14.00
C ILE A 41 3.21 -7.34 14.92
N VAL A 42 2.69 -6.11 14.82
CA VAL A 42 1.45 -5.69 15.47
C VAL A 42 0.50 -5.19 14.38
N VAL A 43 -0.65 -5.82 14.29
CA VAL A 43 -1.71 -5.43 13.36
C VAL A 43 -2.83 -4.74 14.11
N PHE A 44 -3.16 -3.53 13.69
CA PHE A 44 -4.28 -2.74 14.20
C PHE A 44 -5.43 -2.79 13.19
N TYR A 45 -6.62 -3.12 13.66
CA TYR A 45 -7.82 -3.13 12.82
C TYR A 45 -8.97 -2.42 13.51
N PRO A 46 -9.90 -1.76 12.77
CA PRO A 46 -11.05 -1.13 13.37
C PRO A 46 -12.02 -2.17 13.93
N LYS A 47 -12.35 -2.05 15.21
CA LYS A 47 -13.36 -2.91 15.85
C LYS A 47 -14.68 -2.74 15.09
N ASP A 48 -15.29 -3.85 14.70
CA ASP A 48 -16.52 -3.88 13.90
C ASP A 48 -16.40 -3.25 12.47
N GLY A 49 -15.19 -2.86 12.06
CA GLY A 49 -14.89 -2.29 10.74
C GLY A 49 -14.33 -3.27 9.71
N VAL A 50 -14.12 -4.53 10.10
CA VAL A 50 -13.72 -5.64 9.22
C VAL A 50 -14.78 -6.73 9.23
N SER A 51 -14.79 -7.63 8.24
CA SER A 51 -15.71 -8.76 8.26
C SER A 51 -15.36 -9.73 9.39
N LYS A 52 -16.34 -10.45 9.91
CA LYS A 52 -16.12 -11.45 10.98
C LYS A 52 -15.13 -12.54 10.55
N ILE A 53 -15.07 -12.86 9.27
CA ILE A 53 -14.12 -13.82 8.73
C ILE A 53 -12.70 -13.26 8.79
N GLN A 54 -12.49 -12.03 8.31
CA GLN A 54 -11.19 -11.35 8.36
C GLN A 54 -10.71 -11.15 9.79
N GLU A 55 -11.60 -10.74 10.70
CA GLU A 55 -11.28 -10.63 12.12
C GLU A 55 -10.79 -11.97 12.67
N ARG A 56 -11.55 -13.05 12.45
CA ARG A 56 -11.16 -14.38 12.90
C ARG A 56 -9.84 -14.84 12.32
N GLN A 57 -9.61 -14.60 11.04
CA GLN A 57 -8.33 -14.94 10.40
C GLN A 57 -7.14 -14.24 11.05
N MET A 58 -7.31 -12.99 11.51
CA MET A 58 -6.25 -12.25 12.20
C MET A 58 -6.08 -12.72 13.65
N VAL A 59 -7.16 -12.75 14.43
CA VAL A 59 -7.06 -13.05 15.88
C VAL A 59 -6.72 -14.50 16.19
N THR A 60 -6.90 -15.41 15.25
CA THR A 60 -6.50 -16.82 15.38
C THR A 60 -5.10 -17.11 14.82
N GLN A 61 -4.41 -16.09 14.27
CA GLN A 61 -3.04 -16.27 13.79
C GLN A 61 -2.13 -16.73 14.92
N ARG A 62 -1.48 -17.87 14.70
CA ARG A 62 -0.48 -18.41 15.63
C ARG A 62 0.89 -17.84 15.27
N GLY A 63 1.76 -17.71 16.27
CA GLY A 63 3.12 -17.23 16.13
C GLY A 63 3.60 -16.57 17.42
N LYS A 64 4.91 -16.65 17.70
CA LYS A 64 5.50 -16.08 18.93
C LYS A 64 5.75 -14.58 18.84
N ASN A 65 5.76 -14.04 17.63
CA ASN A 65 6.13 -12.66 17.33
C ASN A 65 4.97 -11.85 16.70
N VAL A 66 3.74 -12.39 16.72
CA VAL A 66 2.56 -11.76 16.13
C VAL A 66 1.62 -11.24 17.21
N SER A 67 1.05 -10.07 17.01
CA SER A 67 0.06 -9.44 17.87
C SER A 67 -1.02 -8.75 17.05
N VAL A 68 -2.25 -8.78 17.55
CA VAL A 68 -3.41 -8.17 16.90
C VAL A 68 -4.17 -7.32 17.89
N ALA A 69 -4.49 -6.10 17.54
CA ALA A 69 -5.20 -5.14 18.39
C ALA A 69 -6.39 -4.52 17.66
N ALA A 70 -7.56 -4.62 18.27
CA ALA A 70 -8.77 -3.93 17.81
C ALA A 70 -8.77 -2.48 18.30
N VAL A 71 -8.97 -1.53 17.39
CA VAL A 71 -9.05 -0.10 17.67
C VAL A 71 -10.53 0.33 17.64
N ARG A 72 -10.95 1.09 18.64
CA ARG A 72 -12.27 1.73 18.61
C ARG A 72 -12.22 2.94 17.68
N GLY A 73 -12.82 2.84 16.52
CA GLY A 73 -12.79 3.84 15.45
C GLY A 73 -12.86 3.18 14.08
N ASN A 74 -12.49 3.92 13.06
CA ASN A 74 -12.44 3.45 11.67
C ASN A 74 -11.00 3.12 11.23
N PHE A 75 -10.83 2.77 9.95
CA PHE A 75 -9.51 2.47 9.39
C PHE A 75 -8.55 3.66 9.42
N ASP A 76 -9.08 4.87 9.19
CA ASP A 76 -8.25 6.09 9.19
C ASP A 76 -7.73 6.41 10.59
N ASP A 77 -8.53 6.13 11.65
CA ASP A 77 -8.08 6.25 13.04
C ASP A 77 -6.94 5.30 13.34
N ALA A 78 -7.04 4.03 12.93
CA ALA A 78 -5.99 3.05 13.10
C ALA A 78 -4.71 3.44 12.33
N GLN A 79 -4.86 3.93 11.10
CA GLN A 79 -3.74 4.36 10.26
C GLN A 79 -3.07 5.62 10.82
N THR A 80 -3.85 6.57 11.32
CA THR A 80 -3.36 7.78 11.96
C THR A 80 -2.58 7.44 13.23
N GLY A 81 -3.10 6.53 14.06
CA GLY A 81 -2.40 6.03 15.24
C GLY A 81 -1.04 5.42 14.91
N VAL A 82 -0.95 4.60 13.86
CA VAL A 82 0.32 4.04 13.38
C VAL A 82 1.28 5.15 12.93
N LYS A 83 0.80 6.16 12.19
CA LYS A 83 1.63 7.29 11.77
C LYS A 83 2.15 8.10 12.96
N HIS A 84 1.34 8.32 14.01
CA HIS A 84 1.78 8.98 15.24
C HIS A 84 2.89 8.20 15.94
N ILE A 85 2.76 6.87 16.05
CA ILE A 85 3.83 6.03 16.63
C ILE A 85 5.13 6.20 15.84
N PHE A 86 5.08 6.22 14.50
CA PHE A 86 6.26 6.47 13.67
C PHE A 86 6.89 7.85 13.88
N ALA A 87 6.07 8.86 14.14
CA ALA A 87 6.56 10.23 14.37
C ALA A 87 7.20 10.40 15.75
N GLU A 88 6.67 9.74 16.78
CA GLU A 88 7.06 9.91 18.17
C GLU A 88 8.15 8.95 18.63
N VAL A 89 8.10 7.70 18.15
CA VAL A 89 9.04 6.65 18.58
C VAL A 89 10.27 6.64 17.68
N LYS A 90 11.40 7.04 18.26
CA LYS A 90 12.70 7.01 17.56
C LYS A 90 13.28 5.59 17.53
N PRO A 91 13.93 5.21 16.41
CA PRO A 91 14.70 3.97 16.36
C PRO A 91 15.78 3.95 17.46
N THR A 92 16.08 2.76 17.95
CA THR A 92 17.18 2.51 18.90
C THR A 92 18.14 1.49 18.32
N GLU A 93 19.31 1.33 18.91
CA GLU A 93 20.26 0.26 18.53
C GLU A 93 19.67 -1.16 18.67
N LYS A 94 18.63 -1.30 19.49
CA LYS A 94 17.98 -2.60 19.77
C LYS A 94 16.73 -2.86 18.95
N ALA A 95 16.04 -1.78 18.49
CA ALA A 95 14.78 -1.92 17.79
C ALA A 95 14.55 -0.75 16.82
N GLU A 96 14.00 -1.08 15.66
CA GLU A 96 13.55 -0.14 14.63
C GLU A 96 12.09 -0.39 14.27
N LEU A 97 11.41 0.64 13.80
CA LEU A 97 10.04 0.53 13.32
C LEU A 97 10.00 0.36 11.80
N SER A 98 9.08 -0.48 11.34
CA SER A 98 8.76 -0.63 9.92
C SER A 98 7.25 -0.80 9.75
N SER A 99 6.76 -0.73 8.52
CA SER A 99 5.34 -0.92 8.21
C SER A 99 5.16 -1.91 7.08
N ALA A 100 4.10 -2.73 7.17
CA ALA A 100 3.64 -3.56 6.08
C ALA A 100 2.48 -2.91 5.28
N ASN A 101 2.14 -1.66 5.55
CA ASN A 101 1.18 -0.91 4.73
C ASN A 101 1.78 -0.50 3.38
N SER A 102 0.90 -0.17 2.44
CA SER A 102 1.29 0.23 1.07
C SER A 102 2.10 1.53 0.99
N ILE A 103 2.19 2.31 2.07
CA ILE A 103 3.10 3.45 2.20
C ILE A 103 4.57 3.03 2.19
N ASN A 104 4.88 1.78 2.53
CA ASN A 104 6.24 1.27 2.48
C ASN A 104 6.61 0.89 1.05
N ILE A 105 7.68 1.47 0.50
CA ILE A 105 8.20 1.16 -0.84
C ILE A 105 8.54 -0.33 -1.00
N GLY A 106 8.89 -1.01 0.09
CA GLY A 106 9.12 -2.45 0.14
C GLY A 106 7.87 -3.29 -0.19
N ARG A 107 6.67 -2.69 -0.13
CA ARG A 107 5.43 -3.30 -0.61
C ARG A 107 5.22 -3.07 -2.11
N LEU A 108 5.64 -1.92 -2.63
CA LEU A 108 5.45 -1.54 -4.03
C LEU A 108 6.50 -2.20 -4.95
N ALA A 109 7.76 -2.17 -4.56
CA ALA A 109 8.86 -2.65 -5.41
C ALA A 109 8.67 -4.11 -5.89
N PRO A 110 8.28 -5.09 -5.05
CA PRO A 110 8.02 -6.45 -5.51
C PRO A 110 6.84 -6.58 -6.47
N GLN A 111 5.88 -5.65 -6.45
CA GLN A 111 4.72 -5.68 -7.35
C GLN A 111 5.10 -5.39 -8.81
N ILE A 112 6.24 -4.75 -9.06
CA ILE A 112 6.78 -4.57 -10.40
C ILE A 112 6.94 -5.92 -11.11
N ILE A 113 7.29 -6.96 -10.36
CA ILE A 113 7.50 -8.32 -10.89
C ILE A 113 6.22 -8.89 -11.49
N TYR A 114 5.03 -8.53 -10.99
CA TYR A 114 3.76 -9.04 -11.48
C TYR A 114 3.54 -8.71 -12.96
N TYR A 115 3.89 -7.49 -13.36
CA TYR A 115 3.77 -6.99 -14.73
C TYR A 115 4.75 -7.69 -15.67
N TRP A 116 6.00 -7.82 -15.26
CA TRP A 116 7.02 -8.56 -16.02
C TRP A 116 6.67 -10.02 -16.15
N TYR A 117 6.21 -10.65 -15.07
CA TYR A 117 5.81 -12.06 -15.07
C TYR A 117 4.61 -12.32 -15.98
N ALA A 118 3.58 -11.48 -15.90
CA ALA A 118 2.40 -11.60 -16.74
C ALA A 118 2.76 -11.46 -18.22
N TRP A 119 3.51 -10.43 -18.58
CA TRP A 119 4.01 -10.22 -19.94
C TRP A 119 4.86 -11.40 -20.43
N ALA A 120 5.85 -11.82 -19.68
CA ALA A 120 6.73 -12.93 -20.05
C ALA A 120 5.95 -14.25 -20.22
N THR A 121 4.92 -14.46 -19.41
CA THR A 121 4.05 -15.64 -19.50
C THR A 121 3.23 -15.61 -20.80
N LEU A 122 2.68 -14.47 -21.17
CA LEU A 122 1.93 -14.30 -22.42
C LEU A 122 2.82 -14.48 -23.65
N CYS A 123 4.03 -13.91 -23.63
CA CYS A 123 5.02 -14.09 -24.70
C CYS A 123 5.41 -15.58 -24.88
N ARG A 124 5.71 -16.25 -23.76
CA ARG A 124 6.09 -17.67 -23.77
C ARG A 124 4.96 -18.56 -24.24
N ALA A 125 3.71 -18.18 -23.98
CA ALA A 125 2.52 -18.88 -24.47
C ALA A 125 2.15 -18.53 -25.93
N GLY A 126 2.96 -17.69 -26.62
CA GLY A 126 2.69 -17.24 -28.00
C GLY A 126 1.41 -16.41 -28.15
N LYS A 127 0.94 -15.77 -27.05
CA LYS A 127 -0.29 -14.98 -27.07
C LYS A 127 -0.06 -13.52 -27.50
N ILE A 128 1.15 -13.03 -27.33
CA ILE A 128 1.60 -11.68 -27.73
C ILE A 128 3.01 -11.75 -28.27
N ASN A 129 3.40 -10.79 -29.10
CA ASN A 129 4.80 -10.58 -29.50
C ASN A 129 5.55 -9.79 -28.41
N PRO A 130 6.86 -10.00 -28.20
CA PRO A 130 7.63 -9.31 -27.17
C PRO A 130 7.62 -7.76 -27.29
N THR A 131 7.40 -7.22 -28.48
CA THR A 131 7.34 -5.78 -28.75
C THR A 131 5.91 -5.21 -28.70
N GLU A 132 4.91 -6.08 -28.55
CA GLU A 132 3.51 -5.67 -28.54
C GLU A 132 3.14 -5.03 -27.19
N PRO A 133 2.57 -3.79 -27.19
CA PRO A 133 2.16 -3.15 -25.95
C PRO A 133 1.00 -3.88 -25.28
N VAL A 134 1.14 -4.17 -23.98
CA VAL A 134 0.10 -4.82 -23.17
C VAL A 134 -0.62 -3.79 -22.30
N ASN A 135 -1.94 -3.83 -22.30
CA ASN A 135 -2.76 -3.02 -21.41
C ASN A 135 -3.04 -3.81 -20.11
N PHE A 136 -2.92 -3.13 -18.97
CA PHE A 136 -3.23 -3.72 -17.67
C PHE A 136 -4.40 -2.99 -17.03
N SER A 137 -5.43 -3.74 -16.65
CA SER A 137 -6.52 -3.24 -15.80
C SER A 137 -6.22 -3.59 -14.36
N VAL A 138 -6.08 -2.56 -13.53
CA VAL A 138 -5.63 -2.70 -12.14
C VAL A 138 -6.70 -2.17 -11.21
N PRO A 139 -7.37 -3.03 -10.42
CA PRO A 139 -8.24 -2.59 -9.34
C PRO A 139 -7.44 -1.74 -8.35
N THR A 140 -7.81 -0.47 -8.22
CA THR A 140 -6.95 0.51 -7.59
C THR A 140 -7.62 1.18 -6.39
N GLY A 141 -6.99 1.02 -5.22
CA GLY A 141 -7.28 1.78 -4.01
C GLY A 141 -6.10 2.70 -3.68
N ASN A 142 -5.10 2.19 -2.95
CA ASN A 142 -3.92 2.93 -2.48
C ASN A 142 -2.87 3.25 -3.57
N PHE A 143 -3.18 3.06 -4.83
CA PHE A 143 -2.34 3.36 -5.99
C PHE A 143 -0.98 2.63 -6.05
N GLY A 144 -0.71 1.69 -5.15
CA GLY A 144 0.58 0.98 -5.06
C GLY A 144 0.84 0.09 -6.26
N ASP A 145 -0.10 -0.80 -6.58
CA ASP A 145 0.06 -1.77 -7.64
C ASP A 145 0.12 -1.12 -9.03
N ILE A 146 -0.80 -0.20 -9.34
CA ILE A 146 -0.77 0.49 -10.64
C ILE A 146 0.49 1.36 -10.80
N LEU A 147 1.02 1.94 -9.71
CA LEU A 147 2.30 2.66 -9.72
C LEU A 147 3.48 1.70 -9.99
N ALA A 148 3.41 0.48 -9.48
CA ALA A 148 4.39 -0.56 -9.83
C ALA A 148 4.36 -0.90 -11.33
N GLY A 149 3.17 -0.91 -11.95
CA GLY A 149 3.01 -1.02 -13.40
C GLY A 149 3.64 0.16 -14.16
N TYR A 150 3.51 1.37 -13.63
CA TYR A 150 4.20 2.54 -14.19
C TYR A 150 5.72 2.40 -14.09
N PHE A 151 6.25 1.93 -12.96
CA PHE A 151 7.68 1.64 -12.83
C PHE A 151 8.14 0.55 -13.80
N ALA A 152 7.37 -0.52 -13.98
CA ALA A 152 7.67 -1.55 -14.98
C ALA A 152 7.79 -0.95 -16.40
N LYS A 153 6.89 -0.01 -16.75
CA LYS A 153 6.95 0.75 -18.01
C LYS A 153 8.25 1.58 -18.11
N CYS A 154 8.59 2.31 -17.05
CA CYS A 154 9.84 3.09 -17.00
C CYS A 154 11.08 2.21 -17.12
N MET A 155 11.01 0.94 -16.68
CA MET A 155 12.08 -0.06 -16.81
C MET A 155 12.13 -0.73 -18.20
N GLY A 156 11.27 -0.33 -19.14
CA GLY A 156 11.28 -0.82 -20.51
C GLY A 156 10.27 -1.92 -20.84
N LEU A 157 9.40 -2.30 -19.90
CA LEU A 157 8.28 -3.19 -20.24
C LEU A 157 7.36 -2.51 -21.27
N PRO A 158 6.95 -3.19 -22.37
CA PRO A 158 6.05 -2.62 -23.35
C PRO A 158 4.61 -2.50 -22.79
N VAL A 159 4.41 -1.55 -21.89
CA VAL A 159 3.10 -1.24 -21.29
C VAL A 159 2.39 -0.21 -22.17
N GLY A 160 1.22 -0.56 -22.68
CA GLY A 160 0.33 0.34 -23.37
C GLY A 160 -0.39 1.27 -22.40
N LYS A 161 -1.59 0.88 -21.98
CA LYS A 161 -2.41 1.64 -21.01
C LYS A 161 -2.43 0.94 -19.65
N LEU A 162 -2.36 1.74 -18.60
CA LEU A 162 -2.68 1.34 -17.23
C LEU A 162 -4.10 1.85 -16.93
N LEU A 163 -5.05 0.94 -16.81
CA LEU A 163 -6.45 1.26 -16.57
C LEU A 163 -6.70 1.21 -15.05
N CYS A 164 -6.91 2.40 -14.47
CA CYS A 164 -7.20 2.55 -13.04
C CYS A 164 -8.67 2.19 -12.77
N ALA A 165 -8.94 0.95 -12.47
CA ALA A 165 -10.29 0.51 -12.15
C ALA A 165 -10.63 0.86 -10.69
N SER A 166 -11.79 1.49 -10.46
CA SER A 166 -12.30 1.84 -9.14
C SER A 166 -13.71 1.30 -8.90
N ASN A 167 -14.09 1.22 -7.64
CA ASN A 167 -15.45 0.95 -7.21
C ASN A 167 -16.24 2.27 -7.03
N ALA A 168 -17.34 2.26 -6.26
CA ALA A 168 -18.13 3.46 -5.98
C ALA A 168 -17.32 4.59 -5.31
N ASN A 169 -16.21 4.27 -4.63
CA ASN A 169 -15.28 5.26 -4.08
C ASN A 169 -14.29 5.71 -5.18
N ASN A 170 -14.78 6.42 -6.18
CA ASN A 170 -14.10 6.70 -7.44
C ASN A 170 -13.25 7.98 -7.44
N VAL A 171 -12.67 8.36 -6.30
CA VAL A 171 -11.84 9.57 -6.16
C VAL A 171 -10.70 9.66 -7.20
N LEU A 172 -10.07 8.52 -7.49
CA LEU A 172 -8.98 8.44 -8.47
C LEU A 172 -9.48 8.67 -9.90
N THR A 173 -10.64 8.11 -10.26
CA THR A 173 -11.23 8.31 -11.59
C THR A 173 -11.51 9.79 -11.83
N GLU A 174 -12.10 10.46 -10.84
CA GLU A 174 -12.39 11.88 -10.93
C GLU A 174 -11.10 12.71 -10.99
N PHE A 175 -10.12 12.42 -10.16
CA PHE A 175 -8.82 13.07 -10.21
C PHE A 175 -8.15 12.93 -11.59
N LEU A 176 -8.09 11.72 -12.14
CA LEU A 176 -7.45 11.47 -13.43
C LEU A 176 -8.19 12.11 -14.62
N THR A 177 -9.49 12.39 -14.48
CA THR A 177 -10.29 13.04 -15.53
C THR A 177 -10.34 14.54 -15.41
N THR A 178 -10.34 15.09 -14.19
CA THR A 178 -10.55 16.52 -13.93
C THR A 178 -9.30 17.27 -13.47
N GLY A 179 -8.28 16.54 -12.99
CA GLY A 179 -7.10 17.11 -12.34
C GLY A 179 -7.35 17.50 -10.89
N ARG A 180 -8.57 17.37 -10.37
CA ARG A 180 -8.92 17.75 -9.00
C ARG A 180 -9.07 16.52 -8.11
N TYR A 181 -8.28 16.44 -7.07
CA TYR A 181 -8.42 15.44 -6.01
C TYR A 181 -9.27 15.98 -4.86
N ASP A 182 -10.42 15.37 -4.58
CA ASP A 182 -11.33 15.83 -3.53
C ASP A 182 -11.83 14.66 -2.69
N ARG A 183 -11.39 14.60 -1.40
CA ARG A 183 -11.80 13.56 -0.45
C ARG A 183 -13.13 13.86 0.26
N ARG A 184 -13.70 15.05 0.06
CA ARG A 184 -14.95 15.50 0.71
C ARG A 184 -16.15 14.93 -0.02
N ARG A 185 -16.35 13.63 0.11
CA ARG A 185 -17.43 12.88 -0.54
C ARG A 185 -17.95 11.78 0.38
N PRO A 186 -19.15 11.23 0.11
CA PRO A 186 -19.64 10.05 0.84
C PRO A 186 -18.67 8.89 0.70
N PHE A 187 -18.48 8.16 1.80
CA PHE A 187 -17.78 6.88 1.81
C PHE A 187 -18.78 5.75 1.59
N TYR A 188 -18.52 4.91 0.60
CA TYR A 188 -19.35 3.76 0.27
C TYR A 188 -18.68 2.47 0.71
N LYS A 189 -19.38 1.69 1.54
CA LYS A 189 -18.94 0.35 1.90
C LYS A 189 -19.35 -0.61 0.78
N THR A 190 -18.38 -1.19 0.08
CA THR A 190 -18.62 -2.04 -1.09
C THR A 190 -18.27 -3.51 -0.83
N SER A 191 -18.50 -4.38 -1.82
CA SER A 191 -18.05 -5.78 -1.80
C SER A 191 -16.55 -5.93 -2.05
N SER A 192 -15.82 -4.83 -2.35
CA SER A 192 -14.37 -4.79 -2.54
C SER A 192 -13.69 -3.87 -1.52
N PRO A 193 -13.73 -4.23 -0.22
CA PRO A 193 -13.34 -3.33 0.87
C PRO A 193 -11.89 -2.86 0.82
N SER A 194 -10.99 -3.61 0.20
CA SER A 194 -9.59 -3.20 0.01
C SER A 194 -9.43 -1.97 -0.90
N MET A 195 -10.48 -1.63 -1.66
CA MET A 195 -10.54 -0.46 -2.54
C MET A 195 -11.43 0.66 -1.95
N ASP A 196 -12.06 0.45 -0.79
CA ASP A 196 -12.91 1.43 -0.11
C ASP A 196 -12.05 2.45 0.60
N ILE A 197 -11.51 3.39 -0.16
CA ILE A 197 -10.65 4.46 0.33
C ILE A 197 -11.00 5.79 -0.32
N LEU A 198 -10.79 6.89 0.41
CA LEU A 198 -10.90 8.26 -0.09
C LEU A 198 -9.55 8.96 -0.19
N VAL A 199 -8.51 8.44 0.46
CA VAL A 199 -7.14 8.96 0.39
C VAL A 199 -6.21 7.88 -0.13
N SER A 200 -5.71 8.07 -1.35
CA SER A 200 -4.83 7.11 -2.03
C SER A 200 -3.37 7.39 -1.71
N SER A 201 -2.80 6.59 -0.82
CA SER A 201 -1.51 6.86 -0.16
C SER A 201 -0.27 6.86 -1.07
N ASN A 202 -0.33 6.25 -2.26
CA ASN A 202 0.80 6.26 -3.18
C ASN A 202 0.63 7.22 -4.37
N LEU A 203 -0.49 7.95 -4.44
CA LEU A 203 -0.70 8.94 -5.50
C LEU A 203 0.32 10.08 -5.40
N GLU A 204 0.72 10.46 -4.19
CA GLU A 204 1.78 11.46 -3.96
C GLU A 204 3.10 11.10 -4.67
N ARG A 205 3.41 9.78 -4.79
CA ARG A 205 4.59 9.32 -5.53
C ARG A 205 4.46 9.55 -7.03
N LEU A 206 3.26 9.34 -7.58
CA LEU A 206 3.01 9.66 -8.99
C LEU A 206 3.14 11.17 -9.22
N LEU A 207 2.59 12.01 -8.34
CA LEU A 207 2.71 13.47 -8.42
C LEU A 207 4.18 13.90 -8.38
N TYR A 208 4.97 13.33 -7.48
CA TYR A 208 6.40 13.59 -7.40
C TYR A 208 7.14 13.25 -8.71
N LEU A 209 6.85 12.08 -9.28
CA LEU A 209 7.45 11.68 -10.55
C LEU A 209 6.99 12.55 -11.72
N ALA A 210 5.69 12.86 -11.79
CA ALA A 210 5.10 13.69 -12.85
C ALA A 210 5.59 15.15 -12.80
N SER A 211 5.91 15.66 -11.61
CA SER A 211 6.48 17.01 -11.43
C SER A 211 7.99 17.09 -11.70
N GLY A 212 8.64 15.99 -12.08
CA GLY A 212 10.08 15.96 -12.25
C GLY A 212 10.85 15.99 -10.91
N GLY A 213 10.24 15.56 -9.80
CA GLY A 213 10.87 15.47 -8.49
C GLY A 213 10.63 16.70 -7.59
N ASP A 214 9.62 17.51 -7.86
CA ASP A 214 9.31 18.69 -7.03
C ASP A 214 8.64 18.29 -5.70
N ALA A 215 9.45 18.02 -4.69
CA ALA A 215 9.00 17.67 -3.35
C ALA A 215 8.21 18.81 -2.67
N LYS A 216 8.51 20.10 -2.98
CA LYS A 216 7.80 21.24 -2.38
C LYS A 216 6.37 21.31 -2.90
N MET A 217 6.19 21.15 -4.20
CA MET A 217 4.88 21.10 -4.84
C MET A 217 4.04 19.97 -4.24
N VAL A 218 4.59 18.76 -4.13
CA VAL A 218 3.87 17.60 -3.54
C VAL A 218 3.51 17.87 -2.08
N ALA A 219 4.45 18.38 -1.27
CA ALA A 219 4.19 18.70 0.13
C ALA A 219 3.06 19.76 0.27
N GLY A 220 3.04 20.77 -0.59
CA GLY A 220 1.97 21.77 -0.64
C GLY A 220 0.61 21.13 -0.92
N LYS A 221 0.53 20.23 -1.92
CA LYS A 221 -0.71 19.51 -2.24
C LYS A 221 -1.19 18.59 -1.11
N MET A 222 -0.27 17.96 -0.38
CA MET A 222 -0.64 17.15 0.78
C MET A 222 -1.15 18.03 1.94
N GLN A 223 -0.56 19.20 2.16
CA GLN A 223 -1.05 20.18 3.14
C GLN A 223 -2.44 20.72 2.76
N GLU A 224 -2.69 20.99 1.48
CA GLU A 224 -4.02 21.36 0.98
C GLU A 224 -5.04 20.24 1.25
N LEU A 225 -4.67 18.98 0.96
CA LEU A 225 -5.53 17.83 1.21
C LEU A 225 -5.87 17.69 2.70
N ASP A 226 -4.90 17.89 3.57
CA ASP A 226 -5.09 17.79 5.02
C ASP A 226 -5.94 18.94 5.57
N GLY A 227 -5.69 20.16 5.10
CA GLY A 227 -6.36 21.38 5.59
C GLY A 227 -7.76 21.58 5.04
N GLN A 228 -7.94 21.50 3.72
CA GLN A 228 -9.22 21.81 3.05
C GLN A 228 -9.91 20.58 2.43
N GLY A 229 -9.25 19.42 2.41
CA GLY A 229 -9.80 18.16 1.92
C GLY A 229 -9.71 17.95 0.41
N TRP A 230 -9.04 18.83 -0.32
CA TRP A 230 -8.86 18.73 -1.77
C TRP A 230 -7.63 19.52 -2.24
N TYR A 231 -7.19 19.23 -3.48
CA TYR A 231 -6.22 20.04 -4.23
C TYR A 231 -6.51 19.95 -5.73
N PRO A 232 -6.12 21.00 -6.53
CA PRO A 232 -6.20 20.99 -7.98
C PRO A 232 -5.06 20.16 -8.59
#